data_4e1acfad094bb171c5f60be40ce462f0
#
_entry.id   4e1acfad094bb171c5f60be40ce462f0
#
_cell.length_a   1.000
_cell.length_b   1.000
_cell.length_c   1.000
_cell.angle_alpha   90.00
_cell.angle_beta   90.00
_cell.angle_gamma   90.00
#
_symmetry.space_group_name_H-M   'P 1'
#
loop_
_entity.id
_entity.type
_entity.pdbx_description
1 polymer ?
#
loop_
_entity_poly.entity_id
_entity_poly.type
_entity_poly.pdbx_seq_one_letter_code
_entity_poly.pdbx_strand_id
1 'polypeptide(L)'
;MTRRLLVALSLLASMSLQAATEVIPLSYRMAEDVLPIAQSVVGDQGKVNAYGNQLIVNAPASVISELRDVLSQLDNEPRRLLISIDTQNSATGSDSGYRVDGSVRAGDVDIQTGRGEQDGRDQVRIIRRSTSSQGSGVQQVQATEGYPALIQVGQSVPLTTSGTDGYGQIYQQTQYRDVTRGFYATATVHGDRVQVAISSHQDRMSPSLPGAIDIQATDTRVSGRLGEWISLGGIDESASSNQSGTLRRYSTQGRQDHSLRIKVDTLD
;
A
#
# COMPACT_ATOMS: atom_id res chain seq x y z
N MET A 1 -6.71 -1.94 -82.59
CA MET A 1 -5.88 -2.77 -81.60
C MET A 1 -5.88 -2.19 -80.20
N THR A 2 -6.01 -0.93 -79.99
CA THR A 2 -5.95 -0.24 -78.68
C THR A 2 -7.10 -0.53 -77.69
N ARG A 3 -8.30 -0.86 -78.19
CA ARG A 3 -9.49 -1.14 -77.34
C ARG A 3 -9.46 -2.51 -76.69
N ARG A 4 -8.73 -3.46 -77.28
CA ARG A 4 -8.53 -4.82 -76.70
C ARG A 4 -7.42 -4.85 -75.65
N LEU A 5 -6.48 -3.91 -75.71
CA LEU A 5 -5.41 -3.78 -74.72
C LEU A 5 -5.92 -3.13 -73.39
N LEU A 6 -6.88 -2.20 -73.49
CA LEU A 6 -7.51 -1.56 -72.32
C LEU A 6 -8.40 -2.51 -71.52
N VAL A 7 -9.08 -3.46 -72.19
CA VAL A 7 -9.91 -4.46 -71.52
C VAL A 7 -9.03 -5.54 -70.83
N ALA A 8 -7.88 -5.89 -71.40
CA ALA A 8 -6.92 -6.80 -70.78
C ALA A 8 -6.23 -6.18 -69.55
N LEU A 9 -5.98 -4.87 -69.55
CA LEU A 9 -5.36 -4.15 -68.45
C LEU A 9 -6.33 -3.96 -67.27
N SER A 10 -7.65 -3.88 -67.49
CA SER A 10 -8.65 -3.79 -66.44
C SER A 10 -8.93 -5.11 -65.71
N LEU A 11 -8.63 -6.26 -66.35
CA LEU A 11 -8.78 -7.61 -65.74
C LEU A 11 -7.63 -7.97 -64.80
N LEU A 12 -6.45 -7.31 -64.89
CA LEU A 12 -5.32 -7.54 -63.97
C LEU A 12 -5.41 -6.72 -62.69
N ALA A 13 -6.32 -5.75 -62.58
CA ALA A 13 -6.45 -4.89 -61.41
C ALA A 13 -7.37 -5.47 -60.33
N SER A 14 -8.02 -6.59 -60.52
CA SER A 14 -8.80 -7.28 -59.49
C SER A 14 -7.91 -8.30 -58.72
N MET A 15 -6.82 -7.84 -58.10
CA MET A 15 -6.20 -8.55 -57.02
C MET A 15 -7.19 -8.54 -55.87
N SER A 16 -7.96 -9.62 -55.76
CA SER A 16 -8.89 -9.84 -54.64
C SER A 16 -8.09 -9.75 -53.32
N LEU A 17 -8.38 -8.74 -52.51
CA LEU A 17 -8.00 -8.75 -51.10
C LEU A 17 -8.74 -9.92 -50.45
N GLN A 18 -8.10 -11.13 -50.49
CA GLN A 18 -8.66 -12.27 -49.82
C GLN A 18 -8.39 -12.13 -48.32
N ALA A 19 -9.46 -11.92 -47.56
CA ALA A 19 -9.39 -12.03 -46.13
C ALA A 19 -9.07 -13.49 -45.77
N ALA A 20 -8.00 -13.67 -45.03
CA ALA A 20 -7.62 -14.99 -44.48
C ALA A 20 -8.03 -15.02 -43.00
N THR A 21 -8.50 -16.19 -42.56
CA THR A 21 -8.71 -16.40 -41.13
C THR A 21 -7.49 -17.14 -40.59
N GLU A 22 -6.86 -16.58 -39.60
CA GLU A 22 -5.69 -17.12 -38.93
C GLU A 22 -5.87 -17.12 -37.41
N VAL A 23 -5.31 -18.15 -36.77
CA VAL A 23 -5.26 -18.29 -35.32
C VAL A 23 -3.83 -18.00 -34.86
N ILE A 24 -3.65 -16.97 -34.08
CA ILE A 24 -2.35 -16.58 -33.54
C ILE A 24 -2.31 -16.94 -32.04
N PRO A 25 -1.51 -17.95 -31.64
CA PRO A 25 -1.34 -18.30 -30.25
C PRO A 25 -0.45 -17.26 -29.54
N LEU A 26 -0.75 -16.97 -28.28
CA LEU A 26 0.06 -16.14 -27.38
C LEU A 26 0.72 -17.01 -26.33
N SER A 27 1.96 -16.70 -25.98
CA SER A 27 2.76 -17.50 -25.03
C SER A 27 2.73 -16.95 -23.62
N TYR A 28 2.74 -15.65 -23.45
CA TYR A 28 2.93 -14.98 -22.16
C TYR A 28 1.79 -14.06 -21.76
N ARG A 29 1.08 -13.48 -22.73
CA ARG A 29 -0.03 -12.56 -22.50
C ARG A 29 -1.37 -13.23 -22.71
N MET A 30 -2.38 -12.82 -21.96
CA MET A 30 -3.75 -13.25 -22.23
C MET A 30 -4.28 -12.55 -23.49
N ALA A 31 -5.05 -13.28 -24.29
CA ALA A 31 -5.59 -12.72 -25.53
C ALA A 31 -6.50 -11.52 -25.27
N GLU A 32 -7.17 -11.48 -24.13
CA GLU A 32 -8.03 -10.38 -23.71
C GLU A 32 -7.23 -9.09 -23.46
N ASP A 33 -5.99 -9.19 -22.92
CA ASP A 33 -5.13 -8.05 -22.64
C ASP A 33 -4.62 -7.35 -23.91
N VAL A 34 -4.37 -8.13 -24.97
CA VAL A 34 -3.84 -7.62 -26.23
C VAL A 34 -4.93 -7.35 -27.27
N LEU A 35 -6.15 -7.82 -27.04
CA LEU A 35 -7.28 -7.67 -27.96
C LEU A 35 -7.55 -6.22 -28.38
N PRO A 36 -7.55 -5.21 -27.49
CA PRO A 36 -7.78 -3.80 -27.91
C PRO A 36 -6.70 -3.30 -28.88
N ILE A 37 -5.45 -3.70 -28.65
CA ILE A 37 -4.32 -3.34 -29.53
C ILE A 37 -4.46 -4.05 -30.87
N ALA A 38 -4.75 -5.35 -30.85
CA ALA A 38 -4.96 -6.12 -32.06
C ALA A 38 -6.10 -5.58 -32.92
N GLN A 39 -7.20 -5.17 -32.29
CA GLN A 39 -8.33 -4.51 -32.98
C GLN A 39 -7.92 -3.17 -33.59
N SER A 40 -7.09 -2.38 -32.89
CA SER A 40 -6.58 -1.12 -33.41
C SER A 40 -5.68 -1.27 -34.63
N VAL A 41 -4.85 -2.33 -34.66
CA VAL A 41 -3.97 -2.65 -35.81
C VAL A 41 -4.79 -3.11 -37.02
N VAL A 42 -5.76 -3.98 -36.78
CA VAL A 42 -6.60 -4.55 -37.86
C VAL A 42 -7.60 -3.48 -38.40
N GLY A 43 -8.07 -2.59 -37.54
CA GLY A 43 -9.00 -1.51 -37.89
C GLY A 43 -10.22 -2.01 -38.67
N ASP A 44 -10.61 -1.27 -39.68
CA ASP A 44 -11.78 -1.59 -40.53
C ASP A 44 -11.50 -2.69 -41.56
N GLN A 45 -10.24 -3.16 -41.70
CA GLN A 45 -9.84 -4.12 -42.71
C GLN A 45 -10.11 -5.58 -42.29
N GLY A 46 -10.56 -5.82 -41.04
CA GLY A 46 -10.82 -7.16 -40.59
C GLY A 46 -11.51 -7.23 -39.23
N LYS A 47 -11.48 -8.42 -38.63
CA LYS A 47 -12.03 -8.68 -37.29
C LYS A 47 -11.06 -9.51 -36.46
N VAL A 48 -10.95 -9.18 -35.20
CA VAL A 48 -10.16 -9.94 -34.22
C VAL A 48 -11.04 -10.30 -33.04
N ASN A 49 -10.94 -11.55 -32.62
CA ASN A 49 -11.61 -12.08 -31.42
C ASN A 49 -10.60 -12.83 -30.56
N ALA A 50 -10.74 -12.70 -29.25
CA ALA A 50 -9.98 -13.48 -28.28
C ALA A 50 -10.71 -14.81 -27.98
N TYR A 51 -9.97 -15.91 -27.90
CA TYR A 51 -10.46 -17.19 -27.45
C TYR A 51 -9.39 -17.93 -26.66
N GLY A 52 -9.58 -18.01 -25.35
CA GLY A 52 -8.56 -18.55 -24.45
C GLY A 52 -7.26 -17.76 -24.56
N ASN A 53 -6.16 -18.44 -24.89
CA ASN A 53 -4.85 -17.79 -25.10
C ASN A 53 -4.50 -17.56 -26.58
N GLN A 54 -5.49 -17.34 -27.44
CA GLN A 54 -5.33 -17.22 -28.87
C GLN A 54 -6.16 -16.06 -29.42
N LEU A 55 -5.64 -15.39 -30.46
CA LEU A 55 -6.39 -14.43 -31.25
C LEU A 55 -6.84 -15.09 -32.54
N ILE A 56 -8.13 -15.01 -32.87
CA ILE A 56 -8.70 -15.42 -34.12
C ILE A 56 -8.85 -14.16 -34.96
N VAL A 57 -8.05 -14.06 -36.02
CA VAL A 57 -7.95 -12.90 -36.90
C VAL A 57 -8.50 -13.21 -38.25
N ASN A 58 -9.39 -12.37 -38.76
CA ASN A 58 -9.88 -12.44 -40.13
C ASN A 58 -9.58 -11.11 -40.81
N ALA A 59 -8.52 -11.06 -41.61
CA ALA A 59 -8.03 -9.83 -42.23
C ALA A 59 -7.20 -10.17 -43.48
N PRO A 60 -6.82 -9.19 -44.32
CA PRO A 60 -5.85 -9.39 -45.43
C PRO A 60 -4.49 -9.86 -44.86
N ALA A 61 -3.78 -10.68 -45.67
CA ALA A 61 -2.50 -11.27 -45.27
C ALA A 61 -1.44 -10.21 -44.84
N SER A 62 -1.44 -9.02 -45.44
CA SER A 62 -0.55 -7.91 -45.06
C SER A 62 -0.82 -7.41 -43.66
N VAL A 63 -2.10 -7.28 -43.28
CA VAL A 63 -2.53 -6.81 -41.95
C VAL A 63 -2.24 -7.87 -40.89
N ILE A 64 -2.42 -9.16 -41.23
CA ILE A 64 -2.07 -10.26 -40.33
C ILE A 64 -0.55 -10.29 -40.07
N SER A 65 0.27 -10.02 -41.10
CA SER A 65 1.73 -9.91 -40.92
C SER A 65 2.11 -8.77 -40.00
N GLU A 66 1.55 -7.59 -40.21
CA GLU A 66 1.76 -6.41 -39.36
C GLU A 66 1.33 -6.69 -37.92
N LEU A 67 0.15 -7.28 -37.74
CA LEU A 67 -0.33 -7.67 -36.42
C LEU A 67 0.62 -8.66 -35.73
N ARG A 68 1.16 -9.64 -36.46
CA ARG A 68 2.11 -10.61 -35.90
C ARG A 68 3.42 -9.93 -35.47
N ASP A 69 3.90 -8.96 -36.23
CA ASP A 69 5.10 -8.20 -35.85
C ASP A 69 4.87 -7.37 -34.59
N VAL A 70 3.70 -6.74 -34.42
CA VAL A 70 3.32 -6.04 -33.21
C VAL A 70 3.18 -7.01 -32.02
N LEU A 71 2.49 -8.14 -32.22
CA LEU A 71 2.32 -9.14 -31.17
C LEU A 71 3.64 -9.74 -30.71
N SER A 72 4.60 -9.95 -31.60
CA SER A 72 5.93 -10.46 -31.26
C SER A 72 6.70 -9.51 -30.32
N GLN A 73 6.41 -8.21 -30.35
CA GLN A 73 7.00 -7.21 -29.46
C GLN A 73 6.25 -7.11 -28.11
N LEU A 74 4.98 -7.49 -28.09
CA LEU A 74 4.14 -7.40 -26.89
C LEU A 74 4.10 -8.71 -26.08
N ASP A 75 4.18 -9.87 -26.73
CA ASP A 75 4.10 -11.18 -26.11
C ASP A 75 5.48 -11.66 -25.64
N ASN A 76 6.11 -10.85 -24.81
CA ASN A 76 7.40 -11.17 -24.21
C ASN A 76 7.21 -11.77 -22.81
N GLU A 77 8.17 -12.62 -22.40
CA GLU A 77 8.20 -13.19 -21.06
C GLU A 77 8.25 -12.08 -20.00
N PRO A 78 7.23 -12.02 -19.12
CA PRO A 78 7.22 -11.02 -18.07
C PRO A 78 8.29 -11.35 -17.02
N ARG A 79 8.99 -10.33 -16.55
CA ARG A 79 10.04 -10.48 -15.54
C ARG A 79 9.44 -10.89 -14.20
N ARG A 80 10.15 -11.74 -13.47
CA ARG A 80 9.85 -12.02 -12.09
C ARG A 80 10.50 -10.96 -11.21
N LEU A 81 9.72 -10.39 -10.31
CA LEU A 81 10.12 -9.29 -9.45
C LEU A 81 10.01 -9.70 -7.98
N LEU A 82 10.94 -9.24 -7.16
CA LEU A 82 10.85 -9.27 -5.72
C LEU A 82 10.55 -7.86 -5.23
N ILE A 83 9.36 -7.67 -4.70
CA ILE A 83 8.93 -6.40 -4.11
C ILE A 83 9.17 -6.48 -2.60
N SER A 84 9.99 -5.58 -2.08
CA SER A 84 10.33 -5.46 -0.66
C SER A 84 9.83 -4.14 -0.14
N ILE A 85 9.08 -4.16 0.97
CA ILE A 85 8.64 -2.96 1.69
C ILE A 85 9.25 -2.97 3.07
N ASP A 86 9.90 -1.87 3.41
CA ASP A 86 10.46 -1.62 4.74
C ASP A 86 9.64 -0.53 5.43
N THR A 87 9.09 -0.89 6.58
CA THR A 87 8.37 0.02 7.46
C THR A 87 9.22 0.27 8.68
N GLN A 88 9.62 1.52 8.88
CA GLN A 88 10.38 1.96 10.04
C GLN A 88 9.49 2.81 10.93
N ASN A 89 9.39 2.41 12.18
CA ASN A 89 8.64 3.13 13.20
C ASN A 89 9.60 3.45 14.34
N SER A 90 9.71 4.70 14.71
CA SER A 90 10.40 5.11 15.94
C SER A 90 9.48 5.94 16.81
N ALA A 91 9.48 5.65 18.09
CA ALA A 91 8.75 6.44 19.08
C ALA A 91 9.67 6.75 20.25
N THR A 92 9.77 8.02 20.57
CA THR A 92 10.50 8.50 21.75
C THR A 92 9.57 9.29 22.66
N GLY A 93 9.63 8.98 23.94
CA GLY A 93 8.86 9.71 24.95
C GLY A 93 9.77 10.13 26.10
N SER A 94 9.59 11.34 26.59
CA SER A 94 10.24 11.80 27.81
C SER A 94 9.25 12.49 28.72
N ASP A 95 9.22 12.02 29.96
CA ASP A 95 8.46 12.62 31.04
C ASP A 95 9.42 13.22 32.07
N SER A 96 9.24 14.47 32.39
CA SER A 96 10.01 15.14 33.42
C SER A 96 9.09 15.99 34.30
N GLY A 97 9.38 16.00 35.58
CA GLY A 97 8.59 16.82 36.48
C GLY A 97 9.05 16.72 37.92
N TYR A 98 8.47 17.57 38.74
CA TYR A 98 8.57 17.48 40.18
C TYR A 98 7.21 17.71 40.83
N ARG A 99 7.02 17.13 41.98
CA ARG A 99 5.90 17.36 42.86
C ARG A 99 6.39 17.46 44.30
N VAL A 100 5.89 18.43 44.99
CA VAL A 100 6.11 18.59 46.42
C VAL A 100 4.86 18.13 47.15
N ASP A 101 4.99 17.13 47.99
CA ASP A 101 3.94 16.59 48.85
C ASP A 101 4.30 16.94 50.28
N GLY A 102 3.44 17.65 51.00
CA GLY A 102 3.69 18.05 52.42
C GLY A 102 2.46 18.69 53.04
N SER A 103 2.56 18.93 54.35
CA SER A 103 1.54 19.64 55.09
C SER A 103 2.18 20.65 56.06
N VAL A 104 1.55 21.82 56.19
CA VAL A 104 1.92 22.84 57.17
C VAL A 104 0.71 23.11 58.05
N ARG A 105 0.89 22.95 59.33
CA ARG A 105 -0.14 23.23 60.32
C ARG A 105 0.18 24.53 61.04
N ALA A 106 -0.74 25.48 60.98
CA ALA A 106 -0.63 26.79 61.68
C ALA A 106 -1.90 27.03 62.49
N GLY A 107 -1.87 26.78 63.79
CA GLY A 107 -3.04 26.79 64.65
C GLY A 107 -4.07 25.72 64.25
N ASP A 108 -5.32 26.16 64.02
CA ASP A 108 -6.40 25.28 63.57
C ASP A 108 -6.47 25.10 62.07
N VAL A 109 -5.52 25.65 61.31
CA VAL A 109 -5.49 25.56 59.85
C VAL A 109 -4.43 24.53 59.42
N ASP A 110 -4.86 23.50 58.68
CA ASP A 110 -3.99 22.52 58.04
C ASP A 110 -3.96 22.78 56.52
N ILE A 111 -2.81 23.19 56.01
CA ILE A 111 -2.59 23.44 54.58
C ILE A 111 -1.82 22.24 54.01
N GLN A 112 -2.49 21.49 53.18
CA GLN A 112 -1.89 20.34 52.52
C GLN A 112 -1.54 20.65 51.07
N THR A 113 -0.39 20.19 50.61
CA THR A 113 0.04 20.27 49.22
C THR A 113 0.30 18.87 48.67
N GLY A 114 -0.11 18.63 47.42
CA GLY A 114 0.01 17.33 46.77
C GLY A 114 -0.84 16.25 47.42
N ARG A 115 -0.19 15.20 47.95
CA ARG A 115 -0.84 14.10 48.70
C ARG A 115 -0.79 14.30 50.22
N GLY A 116 -0.35 15.46 50.67
CA GLY A 116 -0.07 15.70 52.04
C GLY A 116 1.23 15.01 52.53
N GLU A 117 1.41 15.02 53.84
CA GLU A 117 2.53 14.36 54.50
C GLU A 117 2.45 12.84 54.31
N GLN A 118 3.53 12.21 53.83
CA GLN A 118 3.62 10.76 53.68
C GLN A 118 4.56 10.22 54.78
N ASP A 119 4.09 9.30 55.62
CA ASP A 119 4.83 8.75 56.74
C ASP A 119 5.43 9.84 57.70
N GLY A 120 4.70 10.94 57.92
CA GLY A 120 5.13 11.99 58.79
C GLY A 120 6.27 12.86 58.23
N ARG A 121 6.46 12.91 56.93
CA ARG A 121 7.52 13.67 56.24
C ARG A 121 7.04 14.35 54.98
N ASP A 122 7.53 15.57 54.78
CA ASP A 122 7.42 16.24 53.49
C ASP A 122 8.33 15.57 52.45
N GLN A 123 7.82 15.37 51.26
CA GLN A 123 8.55 14.71 50.21
C GLN A 123 8.58 15.53 48.93
N VAL A 124 9.76 15.57 48.30
CA VAL A 124 9.91 16.08 46.93
C VAL A 124 10.13 14.91 45.99
N ARG A 125 9.18 14.71 45.12
CA ARG A 125 9.28 13.63 44.10
C ARG A 125 9.74 14.24 42.78
N ILE A 126 10.88 13.76 42.29
CA ILE A 126 11.40 14.10 40.98
C ILE A 126 11.05 12.94 40.05
N ILE A 127 10.37 13.25 38.95
CA ILE A 127 9.97 12.29 37.92
C ILE A 127 10.85 12.54 36.70
N ARG A 128 11.60 11.52 36.29
CA ARG A 128 12.32 11.48 35.03
C ARG A 128 12.11 10.11 34.40
N ARG A 129 11.48 10.08 33.24
CA ARG A 129 11.24 8.88 32.50
C ARG A 129 11.55 9.13 31.05
N SER A 130 12.34 8.28 30.44
CA SER A 130 12.51 8.25 28.99
C SER A 130 12.16 6.86 28.47
N THR A 131 11.44 6.83 27.39
CA THR A 131 11.06 5.58 26.69
C THR A 131 11.43 5.76 25.23
N SER A 132 12.13 4.80 24.67
CA SER A 132 12.38 4.72 23.24
C SER A 132 11.94 3.36 22.74
N SER A 133 11.23 3.36 21.63
CA SER A 133 10.82 2.16 20.92
C SER A 133 11.18 2.33 19.45
N GLN A 134 11.84 1.32 18.90
CA GLN A 134 12.17 1.28 17.48
C GLN A 134 11.71 -0.05 16.93
N GLY A 135 10.89 0.01 15.90
CA GLY A 135 10.41 -1.15 15.16
C GLY A 135 10.77 -1.01 13.69
N SER A 136 11.29 -2.06 13.10
CA SER A 136 11.46 -2.15 11.66
C SER A 136 10.97 -3.51 11.18
N GLY A 137 10.39 -3.56 10.01
CA GLY A 137 9.93 -4.82 9.42
C GLY A 137 9.99 -4.75 7.90
N VAL A 138 10.68 -5.71 7.31
CA VAL A 138 10.70 -5.89 5.86
C VAL A 138 9.71 -6.97 5.48
N GLN A 139 8.78 -6.64 4.61
CA GLN A 139 7.84 -7.57 3.98
C GLN A 139 8.24 -7.75 2.53
N GLN A 140 8.22 -9.00 2.04
CA GLN A 140 8.63 -9.30 0.68
C GLN A 140 7.58 -10.16 -0.01
N VAL A 141 7.33 -9.88 -1.28
CA VAL A 141 6.45 -10.69 -2.13
C VAL A 141 7.06 -10.82 -3.51
N GLN A 142 6.96 -12.02 -4.08
CA GLN A 142 7.27 -12.22 -5.49
C GLN A 142 6.07 -11.83 -6.34
N ALA A 143 6.34 -11.13 -7.43
CA ALA A 143 5.35 -10.66 -8.36
C ALA A 143 5.81 -10.91 -9.80
N THR A 144 4.87 -11.04 -10.70
CA THR A 144 5.10 -10.97 -12.14
C THR A 144 4.95 -9.52 -12.58
N GLU A 145 5.84 -9.04 -13.43
CA GLU A 145 5.80 -7.68 -13.95
C GLU A 145 4.43 -7.33 -14.55
N GLY A 146 3.86 -6.18 -14.16
CA GLY A 146 2.56 -5.71 -14.61
C GLY A 146 1.36 -6.34 -13.90
N TYR A 147 1.57 -7.39 -13.10
CA TYR A 147 0.50 -8.04 -12.34
C TYR A 147 0.52 -7.63 -10.88
N PRO A 148 -0.68 -7.53 -10.26
CA PRO A 148 -0.80 -7.16 -8.86
C PRO A 148 -0.34 -8.29 -7.94
N ALA A 149 0.38 -7.94 -6.89
CA ALA A 149 0.77 -8.83 -5.82
C ALA A 149 0.24 -8.32 -4.48
N LEU A 150 -0.25 -9.23 -3.65
CA LEU A 150 -0.77 -8.95 -2.31
C LEU A 150 -0.03 -9.80 -1.29
N ILE A 151 0.42 -9.15 -0.22
CA ILE A 151 0.77 -9.83 1.02
C ILE A 151 -0.01 -9.18 2.16
N GLN A 152 -0.69 -9.99 2.95
CA GLN A 152 -1.47 -9.54 4.08
C GLN A 152 -1.39 -10.56 5.22
N VAL A 153 -1.13 -10.07 6.41
CA VAL A 153 -1.13 -10.85 7.66
C VAL A 153 -1.96 -10.12 8.70
N GLY A 154 -2.66 -10.85 9.52
CA GLY A 154 -3.51 -10.24 10.55
C GLY A 154 -4.05 -11.24 11.56
N GLN A 155 -4.80 -10.70 12.49
CA GLN A 155 -5.54 -11.46 13.49
C GLN A 155 -6.92 -10.83 13.72
N SER A 156 -7.89 -11.65 14.03
CA SER A 156 -9.21 -11.18 14.44
C SER A 156 -9.24 -11.03 15.95
N VAL A 157 -9.56 -9.84 16.44
CA VAL A 157 -9.59 -9.50 17.86
C VAL A 157 -11.03 -9.29 18.32
N PRO A 158 -11.44 -9.88 19.46
CA PRO A 158 -12.76 -9.64 20.04
C PRO A 158 -12.79 -8.28 20.73
N LEU A 159 -13.70 -7.41 20.30
CA LEU A 159 -14.01 -6.14 20.96
C LEU A 159 -15.31 -6.32 21.75
N THR A 160 -15.22 -6.36 23.06
CA THR A 160 -16.41 -6.51 23.92
C THR A 160 -16.85 -5.15 24.41
N THR A 161 -18.08 -4.78 24.10
CA THR A 161 -18.75 -3.59 24.58
C THR A 161 -19.79 -4.00 25.61
N SER A 162 -19.79 -3.35 26.77
CA SER A 162 -20.83 -3.54 27.77
C SER A 162 -21.72 -2.30 27.82
N GLY A 163 -23.02 -2.53 27.92
CA GLY A 163 -24.04 -1.48 28.06
C GLY A 163 -25.09 -1.88 29.07
N THR A 164 -25.90 -0.92 29.48
CA THR A 164 -27.06 -1.16 30.36
C THR A 164 -28.30 -0.88 29.54
N ASP A 165 -29.27 -1.81 29.56
CA ASP A 165 -30.54 -1.60 28.90
C ASP A 165 -31.47 -0.66 29.70
N GLY A 166 -32.62 -0.31 29.11
CA GLY A 166 -33.61 0.58 29.74
C GLY A 166 -34.23 0.04 31.05
N TYR A 167 -33.95 -1.23 31.39
CA TYR A 167 -34.40 -1.90 32.61
C TYR A 167 -33.29 -2.08 33.62
N GLY A 168 -32.08 -1.52 33.37
CA GLY A 168 -30.94 -1.61 34.27
C GLY A 168 -30.16 -2.93 34.17
N GLN A 169 -30.43 -3.79 33.18
CA GLN A 169 -29.68 -5.02 32.97
C GLN A 169 -28.41 -4.76 32.18
N ILE A 170 -27.29 -5.34 32.63
CA ILE A 170 -26.02 -5.24 31.93
C ILE A 170 -26.01 -6.28 30.80
N TYR A 171 -25.75 -5.82 29.58
CA TYR A 171 -25.49 -6.69 28.43
C TYR A 171 -24.08 -6.52 27.93
N GLN A 172 -23.50 -7.59 27.41
CA GLN A 172 -22.21 -7.60 26.75
C GLN A 172 -22.38 -8.02 25.30
N GLN A 173 -21.82 -7.23 24.40
CA GLN A 173 -21.79 -7.54 22.98
C GLN A 173 -20.33 -7.66 22.55
N THR A 174 -19.97 -8.80 21.96
CA THR A 174 -18.64 -9.02 21.41
C THR A 174 -18.70 -8.96 19.90
N GLN A 175 -17.91 -8.06 19.29
CA GLN A 175 -17.73 -7.94 17.87
C GLN A 175 -16.28 -8.27 17.52
N TYR A 176 -16.09 -9.13 16.54
CA TYR A 176 -14.76 -9.42 16.03
C TYR A 176 -14.35 -8.37 15.00
N ARG A 177 -13.13 -7.86 15.13
CA ARG A 177 -12.54 -6.93 14.18
C ARG A 177 -11.19 -7.46 13.74
N ASP A 178 -10.96 -7.45 12.43
CA ASP A 178 -9.69 -7.86 11.87
C ASP A 178 -8.70 -6.69 11.98
N VAL A 179 -7.53 -7.02 12.52
CA VAL A 179 -6.37 -6.14 12.63
C VAL A 179 -5.34 -6.69 11.68
N THR A 180 -5.18 -6.03 10.55
CA THR A 180 -4.38 -6.52 9.43
C THR A 180 -3.25 -5.56 9.08
N ARG A 181 -2.19 -6.09 8.51
CA ARG A 181 -1.10 -5.32 7.92
C ARG A 181 -0.65 -6.00 6.64
N GLY A 182 -0.38 -5.20 5.65
CA GLY A 182 0.04 -5.73 4.36
C GLY A 182 0.12 -4.65 3.30
N PHE A 183 0.39 -5.08 2.10
CA PHE A 183 0.41 -4.20 0.95
C PHE A 183 -0.07 -4.93 -0.31
N TYR A 184 -0.59 -4.12 -1.20
CA TYR A 184 -0.93 -4.48 -2.57
C TYR A 184 -0.07 -3.65 -3.49
N ALA A 185 0.67 -4.25 -4.39
CA ALA A 185 1.57 -3.55 -5.28
C ALA A 185 1.55 -4.11 -6.69
N THR A 186 1.65 -3.22 -7.67
CA THR A 186 1.87 -3.55 -9.08
C THR A 186 3.12 -2.82 -9.54
N ALA A 187 4.10 -3.55 -10.06
CA ALA A 187 5.35 -2.98 -10.54
C ALA A 187 5.52 -3.22 -12.04
N THR A 188 5.93 -2.19 -12.78
CA THR A 188 6.24 -2.24 -14.20
C THR A 188 7.65 -1.71 -14.42
N VAL A 189 8.44 -2.42 -15.22
CA VAL A 189 9.86 -2.13 -15.44
C VAL A 189 10.08 -1.58 -16.85
N HIS A 190 10.81 -0.48 -16.95
CA HIS A 190 11.21 0.15 -18.20
C HIS A 190 12.73 0.37 -18.19
N GLY A 191 13.48 -0.56 -18.79
CA GLY A 191 14.93 -0.54 -18.75
C GLY A 191 15.47 -0.77 -17.33
N ASP A 192 16.15 0.22 -16.76
CA ASP A 192 16.68 0.24 -15.39
C ASP A 192 15.74 0.89 -14.36
N ARG A 193 14.58 1.37 -14.81
CA ARG A 193 13.62 2.07 -13.98
C ARG A 193 12.39 1.20 -13.70
N VAL A 194 11.86 1.36 -12.52
CA VAL A 194 10.61 0.72 -12.11
C VAL A 194 9.57 1.78 -11.74
N GLN A 195 8.35 1.57 -12.16
CA GLN A 195 7.18 2.28 -11.69
C GLN A 195 6.34 1.35 -10.84
N VAL A 196 5.98 1.79 -9.64
CA VAL A 196 5.20 1.00 -8.69
C VAL A 196 3.97 1.77 -8.26
N ALA A 197 2.81 1.15 -8.44
CA ALA A 197 1.58 1.54 -7.78
C ALA A 197 1.45 0.68 -6.51
N ILE A 198 1.32 1.32 -5.36
CA ILE A 198 1.26 0.63 -4.07
C ILE A 198 0.14 1.18 -3.20
N SER A 199 -0.59 0.26 -2.58
CA SER A 199 -1.51 0.52 -1.48
C SER A 199 -1.05 -0.29 -0.28
N SER A 200 -0.69 0.38 0.81
CA SER A 200 -0.23 -0.24 2.06
C SER A 200 -1.26 0.03 3.15
N HIS A 201 -1.54 -1.00 3.94
CA HIS A 201 -2.48 -0.95 5.04
C HIS A 201 -1.84 -1.56 6.28
N GLN A 202 -1.90 -0.84 7.40
CA GLN A 202 -1.33 -1.28 8.67
C GLN A 202 -2.25 -0.89 9.81
N ASP A 203 -2.85 -1.90 10.41
CA ASP A 203 -3.66 -1.78 11.61
C ASP A 203 -2.87 -2.27 12.83
N ARG A 204 -3.13 -1.66 13.97
CA ARG A 204 -2.61 -2.12 15.26
C ARG A 204 -3.59 -1.78 16.37
N MET A 205 -3.58 -2.57 17.43
CA MET A 205 -4.29 -2.19 18.65
C MET A 205 -3.64 -0.94 19.25
N SER A 206 -4.45 0.04 19.62
CA SER A 206 -3.96 1.27 20.23
C SER A 206 -3.43 0.98 21.65
N PRO A 207 -2.16 1.34 21.93
CA PRO A 207 -1.61 1.15 23.28
C PRO A 207 -2.15 2.17 24.28
N SER A 208 -2.67 3.28 23.81
CA SER A 208 -3.14 4.40 24.63
C SER A 208 -4.65 4.35 24.92
N LEU A 209 -5.43 3.69 24.04
CA LEU A 209 -6.88 3.62 24.16
C LEU A 209 -7.35 2.16 24.01
N PRO A 210 -7.68 1.46 25.11
CA PRO A 210 -8.16 0.09 25.07
C PRO A 210 -9.38 -0.07 24.17
N GLY A 211 -9.34 -1.04 23.25
CA GLY A 211 -10.41 -1.30 22.30
C GLY A 211 -10.42 -0.44 21.05
N ALA A 212 -9.50 0.52 20.92
CA ALA A 212 -9.29 1.27 19.68
C ALA A 212 -8.26 0.57 18.77
N ILE A 213 -8.42 0.78 17.47
CA ILE A 213 -7.49 0.32 16.44
C ILE A 213 -6.93 1.55 15.74
N ASP A 214 -5.61 1.70 15.77
CA ASP A 214 -4.89 2.69 14.99
C ASP A 214 -4.76 2.16 13.58
N ILE A 215 -5.20 2.94 12.59
CA ILE A 215 -5.18 2.56 11.17
C ILE A 215 -4.23 3.50 10.44
N GLN A 216 -3.30 2.93 9.68
CA GLN A 216 -2.43 3.66 8.78
C GLN A 216 -2.59 3.10 7.38
N ALA A 217 -2.95 3.95 6.43
CA ALA A 217 -3.11 3.59 5.04
C ALA A 217 -2.31 4.57 4.16
N THR A 218 -1.68 4.01 3.13
CA THR A 218 -0.93 4.79 2.13
C THR A 218 -1.28 4.26 0.76
N ASP A 219 -1.66 5.15 -0.16
CA ASP A 219 -1.92 4.84 -1.55
C ASP A 219 -1.12 5.83 -2.41
N THR A 220 -0.19 5.32 -3.20
CA THR A 220 0.70 6.18 -4.00
C THR A 220 1.26 5.45 -5.22
N ARG A 221 1.78 6.25 -6.15
CA ARG A 221 2.56 5.79 -7.29
C ARG A 221 3.93 6.44 -7.24
N VAL A 222 4.96 5.63 -7.32
CA VAL A 222 6.35 6.09 -7.30
C VAL A 222 7.15 5.47 -8.43
N SER A 223 8.24 6.13 -8.80
CA SER A 223 9.20 5.61 -9.77
C SER A 223 10.62 5.78 -9.24
N GLY A 224 11.46 4.82 -9.54
CA GLY A 224 12.86 4.83 -9.13
C GLY A 224 13.71 3.89 -9.97
N ARG A 225 14.89 3.54 -9.50
CA ARG A 225 15.74 2.54 -10.13
C ARG A 225 15.50 1.16 -9.53
N LEU A 226 15.65 0.14 -10.35
CA LEU A 226 15.68 -1.24 -9.90
C LEU A 226 16.82 -1.44 -8.88
N GLY A 227 16.55 -2.21 -7.82
CA GLY A 227 17.52 -2.52 -6.78
C GLY A 227 17.79 -1.40 -5.77
N GLU A 228 17.20 -0.20 -5.94
CA GLU A 228 17.34 0.91 -5.00
C GLU A 228 16.09 1.09 -4.13
N TRP A 229 16.30 1.55 -2.89
CA TRP A 229 15.21 1.90 -2.01
C TRP A 229 14.59 3.24 -2.42
N ILE A 230 13.29 3.22 -2.68
CA ILE A 230 12.48 4.37 -3.06
C ILE A 230 11.65 4.76 -1.83
N SER A 231 11.75 6.00 -1.36
CA SER A 231 10.91 6.51 -0.29
C SER A 231 9.48 6.72 -0.79
N LEU A 232 8.51 6.18 -0.06
CA LEU A 232 7.08 6.36 -0.33
C LEU A 232 6.51 7.55 0.44
N GLY A 233 7.13 7.89 1.58
CA GLY A 233 6.69 8.95 2.47
C GLY A 233 6.95 8.61 3.92
N GLY A 234 6.61 9.54 4.79
CA GLY A 234 6.69 9.38 6.23
C GLY A 234 5.72 10.33 6.91
N ILE A 235 5.42 10.04 8.16
CA ILE A 235 4.61 10.86 9.04
C ILE A 235 5.43 11.10 10.29
N ASP A 236 5.70 12.37 10.59
CA ASP A 236 6.36 12.80 11.81
C ASP A 236 5.30 13.44 12.71
N GLU A 237 5.08 12.89 13.87
CA GLU A 237 4.15 13.41 14.86
C GLU A 237 4.90 13.77 16.14
N SER A 238 4.71 14.98 16.63
CA SER A 238 5.24 15.43 17.90
C SER A 238 4.12 15.95 18.78
N ALA A 239 4.06 15.46 20.01
CA ALA A 239 3.13 15.92 21.02
C ALA A 239 3.90 16.43 22.24
N SER A 240 3.52 17.58 22.76
CA SER A 240 4.04 18.09 24.01
C SER A 240 2.92 18.58 24.91
N SER A 241 3.00 18.22 26.18
CA SER A 241 2.08 18.69 27.21
C SER A 241 2.87 19.22 28.40
N ASN A 242 2.56 20.43 28.80
CA ASN A 242 3.16 21.03 29.98
C ASN A 242 2.06 21.43 30.96
N GLN A 243 2.17 20.89 32.17
CA GLN A 243 1.28 21.23 33.26
C GLN A 243 2.12 21.81 34.41
N SER A 244 1.88 23.05 34.75
CA SER A 244 2.58 23.74 35.84
C SER A 244 1.60 24.29 36.87
N GLY A 245 1.95 24.15 38.14
CA GLY A 245 1.30 24.73 39.28
C GLY A 245 2.37 25.16 40.27
N THR A 246 2.00 25.84 41.35
CA THR A 246 2.94 26.44 42.31
C THR A 246 3.91 25.42 42.93
N LEU A 247 3.47 24.18 43.14
CA LEU A 247 4.25 23.14 43.81
C LEU A 247 4.37 21.81 42.99
N ARG A 248 3.96 21.87 41.73
CA ARG A 248 4.11 20.77 40.80
C ARG A 248 4.41 21.28 39.38
N ARG A 249 5.28 20.57 38.71
CA ARG A 249 5.51 20.75 37.27
C ARG A 249 5.61 19.37 36.63
N TYR A 250 4.92 19.20 35.53
CA TYR A 250 4.97 18.00 34.73
C TYR A 250 5.06 18.38 33.27
N SER A 251 6.02 17.78 32.57
CA SER A 251 6.23 18.00 31.15
C SER A 251 6.37 16.62 30.47
N THR A 252 5.54 16.39 29.47
CA THR A 252 5.61 15.20 28.61
C THR A 252 5.93 15.65 27.21
N GLN A 253 6.90 15.02 26.58
CA GLN A 253 7.23 15.17 25.18
C GLN A 253 7.21 13.79 24.54
N GLY A 254 6.46 13.67 23.43
CA GLY A 254 6.41 12.48 22.61
C GLY A 254 6.76 12.83 21.16
N ARG A 255 7.52 11.97 20.51
CA ARG A 255 7.79 12.03 19.08
C ARG A 255 7.60 10.66 18.50
N GLN A 256 6.87 10.59 17.39
CA GLN A 256 6.67 9.38 16.61
C GLN A 256 7.04 9.67 15.16
N ASP A 257 7.94 8.88 14.63
CA ASP A 257 8.38 8.96 13.24
C ASP A 257 8.01 7.63 12.55
N HIS A 258 7.29 7.71 11.46
CA HIS A 258 6.95 6.59 10.61
C HIS A 258 7.47 6.84 9.22
N SER A 259 8.26 5.94 8.68
CA SER A 259 8.71 6.01 7.29
C SER A 259 8.46 4.70 6.56
N LEU A 260 8.10 4.82 5.30
CA LEU A 260 7.81 3.71 4.41
C LEU A 260 8.66 3.84 3.15
N ARG A 261 9.34 2.75 2.78
CA ARG A 261 10.16 2.68 1.56
C ARG A 261 9.97 1.35 0.85
N ILE A 262 10.11 1.35 -0.45
CA ILE A 262 9.97 0.19 -1.32
C ILE A 262 11.23 -0.04 -2.13
N LYS A 263 11.52 -1.32 -2.38
CA LYS A 263 12.57 -1.73 -3.31
C LYS A 263 12.01 -2.83 -4.21
N VAL A 264 12.38 -2.80 -5.49
CA VAL A 264 12.03 -3.82 -6.46
C VAL A 264 13.31 -4.37 -7.09
N ASP A 265 13.51 -5.65 -6.94
CA ASP A 265 14.61 -6.40 -7.52
C ASP A 265 14.08 -7.34 -8.61
N THR A 266 14.85 -7.62 -9.64
CA THR A 266 14.55 -8.70 -10.61
C THR A 266 15.03 -10.03 -10.05
N LEU A 267 14.22 -11.07 -10.24
CA LEU A 267 14.59 -12.46 -9.95
C LEU A 267 14.92 -13.13 -11.28
N ASP A 268 16.18 -13.20 -11.59
CA ASP A 268 16.69 -13.94 -12.77
C ASP A 268 16.74 -15.45 -12.52
#